data_7af839e99eba3a5bda98c6eb2cf73938
#
_entry.id   7af839e99eba3a5bda98c6eb2cf73938
#
_cell.length_a   1.000
_cell.length_b   1.000
_cell.length_c   1.000
_cell.angle_alpha   90.00
_cell.angle_beta   90.00
_cell.angle_gamma   90.00
#
_symmetry.space_group_name_H-M   'P 1'
#
loop_
_entity.id
_entity.type
_entity.pdbx_description
1 polymer ?
#
loop_
_entity_poly.entity_id
_entity_poly.type
_entity_poly.pdbx_seq_one_letter_code
_entity_poly.pdbx_strand_id
1 'polypeptide(L)'
;QNDGSVIWSKNIQGEVLSQSVINAKSVFVKTGSGELISLDKNTGEILWSYRAKLPTLTIKGSSSPVIDGDIIYATFDSGRLVAFDIDTGYPIWDGAISYAEGVSELENIIDSDSNPHIEGGLIYTTNYQGNLNIFDTAQRRSVWQTKLSSFHSPIILKGLIVVIDANSKIKSFSSKNLQESWQIDSYLNRNLSNSI
;
A
#
# COMPACT_ATOMS: atom_id res chain seq x y z
N GLN A 1 -11.50 8.68 25.12
CA GLN A 1 -11.32 8.77 26.59
C GLN A 1 -9.83 8.90 26.87
N ASN A 2 -9.45 9.81 27.75
CA ASN A 2 -8.04 10.13 28.05
C ASN A 2 -7.45 9.23 29.15
N ASP A 3 -8.20 8.21 29.60
CA ASP A 3 -7.82 7.31 30.70
C ASP A 3 -7.25 5.97 30.25
N GLY A 4 -7.20 5.72 28.93
CA GLY A 4 -6.70 4.46 28.36
C GLY A 4 -7.65 3.27 28.53
N SER A 5 -8.91 3.49 28.95
CA SER A 5 -9.88 2.41 29.08
C SER A 5 -10.23 1.80 27.70
N VAL A 6 -10.39 0.47 27.66
CA VAL A 6 -10.79 -0.26 26.46
C VAL A 6 -12.26 0.00 26.21
N ILE A 7 -12.61 0.58 25.05
CA ILE A 7 -13.99 0.82 24.65
C ILE A 7 -14.61 -0.47 24.11
N TRP A 8 -13.89 -1.17 23.23
CA TRP A 8 -14.27 -2.47 22.68
C TRP A 8 -13.04 -3.28 22.29
N SER A 9 -13.23 -4.57 22.13
CA SER A 9 -12.22 -5.49 21.62
C SER A 9 -12.87 -6.45 20.63
N LYS A 10 -12.24 -6.66 19.47
CA LYS A 10 -12.73 -7.55 18.43
C LYS A 10 -11.65 -8.53 18.02
N ASN A 11 -11.98 -9.81 18.01
CA ASN A 11 -11.11 -10.82 17.45
C ASN A 11 -11.31 -10.87 15.93
N ILE A 12 -10.22 -10.62 15.19
CA ILE A 12 -10.17 -10.69 13.72
C ILE A 12 -9.54 -12.04 13.35
N GLN A 13 -10.18 -12.76 12.43
CA GLN A 13 -9.62 -14.00 11.90
C GLN A 13 -8.47 -13.68 10.93
N GLY A 14 -7.25 -13.89 11.39
CA GLY A 14 -6.04 -13.60 10.62
C GLY A 14 -5.08 -12.66 11.35
N GLU A 15 -3.86 -12.60 10.85
CA GLU A 15 -2.83 -11.71 11.38
C GLU A 15 -3.02 -10.29 10.81
N VAL A 16 -3.09 -9.32 11.69
CA VAL A 16 -3.10 -7.89 11.31
C VAL A 16 -1.67 -7.39 11.38
N LEU A 17 -1.03 -7.21 10.23
CA LEU A 17 0.36 -6.78 10.11
C LEU A 17 0.48 -5.31 9.71
N SER A 18 -0.61 -4.71 9.21
CA SER A 18 -0.66 -3.31 8.79
C SER A 18 -1.18 -2.41 9.90
N GLN A 19 -0.87 -1.12 9.81
CA GLN A 19 -1.52 -0.12 10.66
C GLN A 19 -2.99 0.03 10.28
N SER A 20 -3.86 0.15 11.27
CA SER A 20 -5.26 0.47 11.07
C SER A 20 -5.40 1.93 10.62
N VAL A 21 -6.32 2.17 9.69
CA VAL A 21 -6.68 3.52 9.24
C VAL A 21 -8.07 3.86 9.76
N ILE A 22 -8.26 5.10 10.18
CA ILE A 22 -9.48 5.52 10.87
C ILE A 22 -10.05 6.77 10.21
N ASN A 23 -11.37 6.78 10.02
CA ASN A 23 -12.11 7.98 9.67
C ASN A 23 -13.11 8.38 10.78
N ALA A 24 -14.05 9.25 10.47
CA ALA A 24 -15.05 9.72 11.44
C ALA A 24 -15.94 8.57 11.98
N LYS A 25 -16.24 7.55 11.16
CA LYS A 25 -17.21 6.47 11.46
C LYS A 25 -16.54 5.12 11.72
N SER A 26 -15.44 4.80 11.01
CA SER A 26 -14.94 3.44 10.85
C SER A 26 -13.46 3.31 11.18
N VAL A 27 -13.09 2.11 11.59
CA VAL A 27 -11.69 1.62 11.66
C VAL A 27 -11.52 0.58 10.56
N PHE A 28 -10.51 0.77 9.72
CA PHE A 28 -10.18 -0.16 8.63
C PHE A 28 -8.94 -0.95 8.98
N VAL A 29 -9.04 -2.26 8.81
CA VAL A 29 -7.99 -3.22 9.14
C VAL A 29 -7.75 -4.12 7.94
N LYS A 30 -6.49 -4.28 7.55
CA LYS A 30 -6.09 -5.24 6.52
C LYS A 30 -5.32 -6.40 7.16
N THR A 31 -5.69 -7.63 6.81
CA THR A 31 -5.02 -8.83 7.29
C THR A 31 -3.97 -9.31 6.30
N GLY A 32 -2.96 -10.04 6.77
CA GLY A 32 -1.96 -10.71 5.92
C GLY A 32 -2.54 -11.81 5.03
N SER A 33 -3.80 -12.21 5.23
CA SER A 33 -4.53 -13.14 4.35
C SER A 33 -5.32 -12.41 3.25
N GLY A 34 -5.10 -11.09 3.08
CA GLY A 34 -5.73 -10.29 2.02
C GLY A 34 -7.18 -9.92 2.28
N GLU A 35 -7.59 -9.82 3.53
CA GLU A 35 -8.91 -9.32 3.88
C GLU A 35 -8.84 -7.86 4.35
N LEU A 36 -9.67 -7.00 3.76
CA LEU A 36 -9.90 -5.63 4.21
C LEU A 36 -11.24 -5.59 4.95
N ILE A 37 -11.23 -5.11 6.19
CA ILE A 37 -12.37 -5.13 7.09
C ILE A 37 -12.65 -3.70 7.57
N SER A 38 -13.90 -3.28 7.50
CA SER A 38 -14.40 -2.05 8.13
C SER A 38 -15.15 -2.39 9.40
N LEU A 39 -14.78 -1.74 10.49
CA LEU A 39 -15.39 -1.88 11.80
C LEU A 39 -16.01 -0.54 12.21
N ASP A 40 -17.18 -0.57 12.84
CA ASP A 40 -17.72 0.60 13.49
C ASP A 40 -16.76 1.10 14.60
N LYS A 41 -16.40 2.35 14.55
CA LYS A 41 -15.40 2.93 15.46
C LYS A 41 -15.84 2.89 16.93
N ASN A 42 -17.13 2.91 17.22
CA ASN A 42 -17.66 3.00 18.58
C ASN A 42 -17.97 1.62 19.18
N THR A 43 -18.37 0.66 18.35
CA THR A 43 -18.85 -0.66 18.80
C THR A 43 -17.90 -1.81 18.46
N GLY A 44 -17.04 -1.63 17.44
CA GLY A 44 -16.19 -2.71 16.91
C GLY A 44 -16.97 -3.74 16.08
N GLU A 45 -18.22 -3.48 15.72
CA GLU A 45 -18.97 -4.36 14.83
C GLU A 45 -18.45 -4.25 13.39
N ILE A 46 -18.44 -5.39 12.67
CA ILE A 46 -18.05 -5.44 11.27
C ILE A 46 -19.16 -4.79 10.44
N LEU A 47 -18.83 -3.71 9.74
CA LEU A 47 -19.73 -3.04 8.81
C LEU A 47 -19.70 -3.73 7.44
N TRP A 48 -18.50 -4.04 6.96
CA TRP A 48 -18.27 -4.80 5.74
C TRP A 48 -16.89 -5.45 5.75
N SER A 49 -16.70 -6.45 4.91
CA SER A 49 -15.40 -7.02 4.62
C SER A 49 -15.26 -7.38 3.15
N TYR A 50 -14.03 -7.29 2.64
CA TYR A 50 -13.65 -7.72 1.30
C TYR A 50 -12.45 -8.66 1.38
N ARG A 51 -12.49 -9.77 0.66
CA ARG A 51 -11.37 -10.72 0.58
C ARG A 51 -10.80 -10.75 -0.83
N ALA A 52 -9.54 -10.35 -0.94
CA ALA A 52 -8.82 -10.44 -2.21
C ALA A 52 -8.46 -11.90 -2.54
N LYS A 53 -8.44 -12.23 -3.82
CA LYS A 53 -7.87 -13.49 -4.29
C LYS A 53 -6.35 -13.33 -4.32
N LEU A 54 -5.66 -14.06 -3.46
CA LEU A 54 -4.21 -14.07 -3.38
C LEU A 54 -3.61 -15.23 -4.19
N PRO A 55 -2.35 -15.12 -4.64
CA PRO A 55 -1.57 -16.23 -5.14
C PRO A 55 -1.39 -17.33 -4.08
N THR A 56 -1.09 -18.54 -4.52
CA THR A 56 -0.87 -19.69 -3.62
C THR A 56 0.35 -19.46 -2.70
N LEU A 57 1.36 -18.77 -3.21
CA LEU A 57 2.57 -18.41 -2.47
C LEU A 57 2.65 -16.88 -2.35
N THR A 58 2.58 -16.36 -1.13
CA THR A 58 2.76 -14.93 -0.82
C THR A 58 3.64 -14.78 0.41
N ILE A 59 4.40 -13.69 0.46
CA ILE A 59 5.00 -13.19 1.70
C ILE A 59 3.97 -12.21 2.24
N LYS A 60 3.33 -12.51 3.36
CA LYS A 60 2.20 -11.74 3.92
C LYS A 60 2.49 -10.23 3.96
N GLY A 61 1.95 -9.50 3.01
CA GLY A 61 2.17 -8.05 2.89
C GLY A 61 1.55 -7.26 4.04
N SER A 62 2.27 -6.23 4.49
CA SER A 62 1.92 -5.43 5.65
C SER A 62 1.43 -4.01 5.29
N SER A 63 1.20 -3.71 4.00
CA SER A 63 0.75 -2.38 3.57
C SER A 63 -0.57 -1.97 4.20
N SER A 64 -0.63 -0.75 4.71
CA SER A 64 -1.86 -0.14 5.22
C SER A 64 -2.68 0.45 4.06
N PRO A 65 -4.02 0.42 4.13
CA PRO A 65 -4.84 1.14 3.17
C PRO A 65 -4.68 2.65 3.34
N VAL A 66 -5.10 3.42 2.34
CA VAL A 66 -5.14 4.89 2.38
C VAL A 66 -6.52 5.40 2.02
N ILE A 67 -6.96 6.47 2.69
CA ILE A 67 -8.27 7.09 2.49
C ILE A 67 -8.09 8.41 1.75
N ASP A 68 -8.93 8.64 0.73
CA ASP A 68 -9.09 9.92 0.07
C ASP A 68 -10.58 10.19 -0.17
N GLY A 69 -11.14 11.12 0.58
CA GLY A 69 -12.58 11.40 0.58
C GLY A 69 -13.42 10.16 0.94
N ASP A 70 -14.31 9.78 0.04
CA ASP A 70 -15.23 8.65 0.20
C ASP A 70 -14.68 7.34 -0.38
N ILE A 71 -13.39 7.29 -0.68
CA ILE A 71 -12.74 6.12 -1.26
C ILE A 71 -11.62 5.63 -0.34
N ILE A 72 -11.53 4.32 -0.15
CA ILE A 72 -10.39 3.66 0.47
C ILE A 72 -9.65 2.83 -0.57
N TYR A 73 -8.33 2.99 -0.62
CA TYR A 73 -7.45 2.28 -1.54
C TYR A 73 -6.61 1.28 -0.76
N ALA A 74 -6.52 0.06 -1.25
CA ALA A 74 -5.69 -0.98 -0.65
C ALA A 74 -4.89 -1.72 -1.73
N THR A 75 -3.63 -1.99 -1.44
CA THR A 75 -2.77 -2.87 -2.24
C THR A 75 -2.82 -4.29 -1.67
N PHE A 76 -2.72 -5.28 -2.55
CA PHE A 76 -2.75 -6.69 -2.19
C PHE A 76 -1.56 -7.43 -2.81
N ASP A 77 -1.13 -8.53 -2.19
CA ASP A 77 0.00 -9.36 -2.65
C ASP A 77 -0.26 -10.07 -3.97
N SER A 78 -1.45 -9.89 -4.54
CA SER A 78 -1.75 -10.23 -5.93
C SER A 78 -1.18 -9.22 -6.94
N GLY A 79 -0.44 -8.19 -6.49
CA GLY A 79 0.02 -7.10 -7.33
C GLY A 79 -1.10 -6.17 -7.81
N ARG A 80 -2.18 -6.08 -7.04
CA ARG A 80 -3.34 -5.24 -7.39
C ARG A 80 -3.55 -4.12 -6.38
N LEU A 81 -3.93 -2.96 -6.90
CA LEU A 81 -4.50 -1.84 -6.17
C LEU A 81 -6.00 -1.83 -6.39
N VAL A 82 -6.78 -1.80 -5.33
CA VAL A 82 -8.24 -1.79 -5.40
C VAL A 82 -8.76 -0.55 -4.68
N ALA A 83 -9.71 0.14 -5.30
CA ALA A 83 -10.44 1.25 -4.73
C ALA A 83 -11.84 0.78 -4.32
N PHE A 84 -12.24 1.09 -3.11
CA PHE A 84 -13.54 0.73 -2.55
C PHE A 84 -14.32 1.98 -2.15
N ASP A 85 -15.61 1.92 -2.31
CA ASP A 85 -16.52 2.81 -1.62
C ASP A 85 -16.36 2.61 -0.10
N ILE A 86 -16.09 3.68 0.63
CA ILE A 86 -15.66 3.60 2.02
C ILE A 86 -16.77 3.14 2.96
N ASP A 87 -18.03 3.44 2.64
CA ASP A 87 -19.17 3.09 3.47
C ASP A 87 -19.68 1.66 3.22
N THR A 88 -19.60 1.17 1.99
CA THR A 88 -20.17 -0.13 1.58
C THR A 88 -19.14 -1.23 1.37
N GLY A 89 -17.87 -0.87 1.17
CA GLY A 89 -16.81 -1.83 0.81
C GLY A 89 -16.95 -2.39 -0.61
N TYR A 90 -17.82 -1.79 -1.44
CA TYR A 90 -17.97 -2.21 -2.83
C TYR A 90 -16.75 -1.78 -3.66
N PRO A 91 -16.10 -2.69 -4.40
CA PRO A 91 -14.98 -2.34 -5.24
C PRO A 91 -15.45 -1.49 -6.43
N ILE A 92 -14.94 -0.26 -6.49
CA ILE A 92 -15.27 0.70 -7.56
C ILE A 92 -14.45 0.40 -8.81
N TRP A 93 -13.15 0.13 -8.61
CA TRP A 93 -12.23 -0.30 -9.66
C TRP A 93 -11.02 -1.00 -9.05
N ASP A 94 -10.31 -1.74 -9.87
CA ASP A 94 -9.03 -2.34 -9.53
C ASP A 94 -8.04 -2.22 -10.70
N GLY A 95 -6.75 -2.14 -10.37
CA GLY A 95 -5.67 -2.01 -11.34
C GLY A 95 -4.44 -2.82 -10.94
N ALA A 96 -3.71 -3.32 -11.92
CA ALA A 96 -2.43 -3.98 -11.65
C ALA A 96 -1.36 -2.94 -11.36
N ILE A 97 -0.62 -3.12 -10.27
CA ILE A 97 0.54 -2.31 -9.89
C ILE A 97 1.85 -3.04 -10.14
N SER A 98 1.78 -4.35 -10.26
CA SER A 98 2.91 -5.18 -10.65
C SER A 98 2.41 -6.42 -11.35
N TYR A 99 3.24 -6.96 -12.23
CA TYR A 99 3.02 -8.24 -12.89
C TYR A 99 4.15 -9.18 -12.52
N ALA A 100 3.82 -10.43 -12.27
CA ALA A 100 4.81 -11.47 -12.12
C ALA A 100 5.51 -11.72 -13.47
N GLU A 101 6.81 -11.45 -13.53
CA GLU A 101 7.61 -11.59 -14.76
C GLU A 101 8.60 -12.76 -14.69
N GLY A 102 8.60 -13.51 -13.59
CA GLY A 102 9.54 -14.59 -13.34
C GLY A 102 9.13 -15.93 -13.96
N VAL A 103 10.11 -16.79 -14.20
CA VAL A 103 9.92 -18.17 -14.70
C VAL A 103 9.57 -19.15 -13.59
N SER A 104 9.97 -18.84 -12.34
CA SER A 104 9.70 -19.65 -11.15
C SER A 104 8.64 -19.01 -10.25
N GLU A 105 8.00 -19.82 -9.40
CA GLU A 105 7.02 -19.32 -8.41
C GLU A 105 7.67 -18.33 -7.44
N LEU A 106 8.95 -18.52 -7.08
CA LEU A 106 9.69 -17.61 -6.20
C LEU A 106 9.97 -16.25 -6.84
N GLU A 107 10.25 -16.22 -8.15
CA GLU A 107 10.45 -14.98 -8.89
C GLU A 107 9.14 -14.22 -9.12
N ASN A 108 8.01 -14.88 -8.95
CA ASN A 108 6.68 -14.33 -9.12
C ASN A 108 6.06 -13.83 -7.81
N ILE A 109 6.79 -13.88 -6.69
CA ILE A 109 6.32 -13.32 -5.42
C ILE A 109 6.35 -11.79 -5.53
N ILE A 110 5.17 -11.20 -5.48
CA ILE A 110 4.99 -9.76 -5.35
C ILE A 110 4.58 -9.49 -3.91
N ASP A 111 5.37 -8.66 -3.24
CA ASP A 111 5.09 -8.30 -1.86
C ASP A 111 4.64 -6.84 -1.79
N SER A 112 3.49 -6.61 -1.16
CA SER A 112 2.87 -5.29 -1.00
C SER A 112 3.08 -4.74 0.41
N ASP A 113 4.33 -4.67 0.87
CA ASP A 113 4.68 -4.14 2.19
C ASP A 113 4.62 -2.61 2.26
N SER A 114 4.83 -1.93 1.15
CA SER A 114 4.81 -0.47 1.14
C SER A 114 3.39 0.08 1.17
N ASN A 115 3.17 1.07 2.02
CA ASN A 115 1.90 1.79 2.02
C ASN A 115 1.78 2.65 0.75
N PRO A 116 0.63 2.62 0.07
CA PRO A 116 0.38 3.58 -1.00
C PRO A 116 0.39 5.00 -0.45
N HIS A 117 0.95 5.94 -1.21
CA HIS A 117 0.88 7.36 -0.92
C HIS A 117 -0.05 8.03 -1.91
N ILE A 118 -0.97 8.86 -1.43
CA ILE A 118 -1.90 9.60 -2.31
C ILE A 118 -1.66 11.10 -2.21
N GLU A 119 -1.52 11.76 -3.36
CA GLU A 119 -1.37 13.20 -3.45
C GLU A 119 -1.85 13.69 -4.82
N GLY A 120 -2.70 14.72 -4.81
CA GLY A 120 -3.18 15.39 -6.03
C GLY A 120 -3.92 14.48 -7.02
N GLY A 121 -4.64 13.47 -6.53
CA GLY A 121 -5.36 12.49 -7.35
C GLY A 121 -4.45 11.42 -7.98
N LEU A 122 -3.19 11.36 -7.56
CA LEU A 122 -2.25 10.33 -7.96
C LEU A 122 -1.93 9.41 -6.76
N ILE A 123 -1.85 8.11 -7.02
CA ILE A 123 -1.44 7.10 -6.04
C ILE A 123 -0.07 6.57 -6.45
N TYR A 124 0.87 6.67 -5.53
CA TYR A 124 2.24 6.18 -5.68
C TYR A 124 2.40 4.89 -4.89
N THR A 125 2.87 3.83 -5.53
CA THR A 125 3.11 2.53 -4.91
C THR A 125 4.48 1.99 -5.27
N THR A 126 5.08 1.26 -4.36
CA THR A 126 6.27 0.46 -4.58
C THR A 126 6.01 -0.98 -4.12
N ASN A 127 6.72 -1.93 -4.71
CA ASN A 127 6.60 -3.34 -4.36
C ASN A 127 7.99 -3.98 -4.32
N TYR A 128 8.17 -4.97 -3.48
CA TYR A 128 9.34 -5.84 -3.56
C TYR A 128 9.29 -6.67 -4.83
N GLN A 129 10.42 -6.79 -5.52
CA GLN A 129 10.55 -7.42 -6.86
C GLN A 129 9.63 -6.82 -7.94
N GLY A 130 9.13 -5.61 -7.72
CA GLY A 130 8.18 -4.96 -8.60
C GLY A 130 8.64 -3.61 -9.14
N ASN A 131 7.70 -2.67 -9.16
CA ASN A 131 7.86 -1.35 -9.75
C ASN A 131 7.55 -0.23 -8.75
N LEU A 132 8.14 0.93 -8.97
CA LEU A 132 7.52 2.20 -8.58
C LEU A 132 6.44 2.50 -9.62
N ASN A 133 5.21 2.66 -9.18
CA ASN A 133 4.06 2.86 -10.05
C ASN A 133 3.27 4.11 -9.63
N ILE A 134 2.76 4.83 -10.59
CA ILE A 134 1.89 5.99 -10.39
C ILE A 134 0.56 5.71 -11.07
N PHE A 135 -0.50 5.68 -10.28
CA PHE A 135 -1.88 5.57 -10.73
C PHE A 135 -2.57 6.92 -10.72
N ASP A 136 -3.33 7.20 -11.76
CA ASP A 136 -4.25 8.32 -11.80
C ASP A 136 -5.64 7.83 -11.36
N THR A 137 -6.17 8.39 -10.27
CA THR A 137 -7.45 7.98 -9.69
C THR A 137 -8.64 8.30 -10.59
N ALA A 138 -8.57 9.41 -11.34
CA ALA A 138 -9.64 9.82 -12.26
C ALA A 138 -9.65 8.94 -13.53
N GLN A 139 -8.45 8.65 -14.09
CA GLN A 139 -8.31 7.77 -15.25
C GLN A 139 -8.40 6.28 -14.88
N ARG A 140 -8.28 5.94 -13.59
CA ARG A 140 -8.34 4.57 -13.04
C ARG A 140 -7.32 3.62 -13.67
N ARG A 141 -6.12 4.13 -13.96
CA ARG A 141 -5.06 3.36 -14.60
C ARG A 141 -3.68 3.84 -14.18
N SER A 142 -2.68 2.98 -14.36
CA SER A 142 -1.28 3.38 -14.27
C SER A 142 -0.98 4.38 -15.39
N VAL A 143 -0.37 5.50 -15.01
CA VAL A 143 0.09 6.55 -15.93
C VAL A 143 1.59 6.53 -16.10
N TRP A 144 2.31 5.92 -15.18
CA TRP A 144 3.76 5.73 -15.27
C TRP A 144 4.23 4.62 -14.33
N GLN A 145 5.29 3.92 -14.75
CA GLN A 145 5.97 2.94 -13.93
C GLN A 145 7.45 2.82 -14.30
N THR A 146 8.27 2.46 -13.34
CA THR A 146 9.68 2.12 -13.56
C THR A 146 10.08 0.95 -12.68
N LYS A 147 10.97 0.09 -13.17
CA LYS A 147 11.46 -1.06 -12.42
C LYS A 147 12.26 -0.58 -11.20
N LEU A 148 11.71 -0.83 -10.02
CA LEU A 148 12.31 -0.44 -8.76
C LEU A 148 11.76 -1.33 -7.65
N SER A 149 12.59 -2.19 -7.10
CA SER A 149 12.23 -3.02 -5.95
C SER A 149 12.40 -2.23 -4.66
N SER A 150 11.36 -2.16 -3.84
CA SER A 150 11.38 -1.46 -2.55
C SER A 150 10.42 -2.11 -1.55
N PHE A 151 10.83 -2.14 -0.29
CA PHE A 151 9.96 -2.45 0.87
C PHE A 151 9.36 -1.18 1.49
N HIS A 152 9.84 -0.02 1.08
CA HIS A 152 9.50 1.27 1.69
C HIS A 152 8.50 2.03 0.85
N SER A 153 7.60 2.73 1.53
CA SER A 153 6.66 3.64 0.88
C SER A 153 7.38 4.79 0.19
N PRO A 154 6.92 5.21 -1.00
CA PRO A 154 7.44 6.40 -1.64
C PRO A 154 7.08 7.66 -0.83
N ILE A 155 7.99 8.62 -0.80
CA ILE A 155 7.78 9.93 -0.16
C ILE A 155 7.68 10.97 -1.25
N ILE A 156 6.61 11.77 -1.21
CA ILE A 156 6.42 12.86 -2.15
C ILE A 156 6.71 14.17 -1.42
N LEU A 157 7.68 14.91 -1.91
CA LEU A 157 8.10 16.16 -1.29
C LEU A 157 8.55 17.19 -2.32
N LYS A 158 7.90 18.35 -2.34
CA LYS A 158 8.32 19.51 -3.17
C LYS A 158 8.59 19.18 -4.64
N GLY A 159 7.76 18.34 -5.24
CA GLY A 159 7.90 17.95 -6.64
C GLY A 159 8.93 16.86 -6.91
N LEU A 160 9.35 16.16 -5.88
CA LEU A 160 10.21 14.98 -5.94
C LEU A 160 9.45 13.75 -5.41
N ILE A 161 9.69 12.62 -6.05
CA ILE A 161 9.31 11.29 -5.59
C ILE A 161 10.59 10.64 -5.07
N VAL A 162 10.69 10.39 -3.78
CA VAL A 162 11.88 9.80 -3.16
C VAL A 162 11.58 8.39 -2.71
N VAL A 163 12.43 7.44 -3.06
CA VAL A 163 12.28 6.02 -2.74
C VAL A 163 13.61 5.45 -2.24
N ILE A 164 13.53 4.57 -1.25
CA ILE A 164 14.65 3.73 -0.82
C ILE A 164 14.48 2.37 -1.49
N ASP A 165 15.40 1.97 -2.34
CA ASP A 165 15.32 0.68 -3.02
C ASP A 165 15.76 -0.49 -2.11
N ALA A 166 15.49 -1.73 -2.54
CA ALA A 166 15.82 -2.94 -1.79
C ALA A 166 17.34 -3.13 -1.54
N ASN A 167 18.19 -2.39 -2.24
CA ASN A 167 19.64 -2.37 -2.05
C ASN A 167 20.10 -1.20 -1.17
N SER A 168 19.17 -0.55 -0.47
CA SER A 168 19.43 0.61 0.39
C SER A 168 19.97 1.85 -0.37
N LYS A 169 19.66 1.97 -1.67
CA LYS A 169 19.93 3.18 -2.43
C LYS A 169 18.75 4.13 -2.34
N ILE A 170 19.03 5.40 -2.14
CA ILE A 170 18.00 6.44 -2.19
C ILE A 170 17.96 6.97 -3.61
N LYS A 171 16.80 6.90 -4.24
CA LYS A 171 16.53 7.42 -5.59
C LYS A 171 15.48 8.51 -5.54
N SER A 172 15.66 9.50 -6.38
CA SER A 172 14.70 10.58 -6.53
C SER A 172 14.31 10.76 -7.99
N PHE A 173 13.02 10.92 -8.20
CA PHE A 173 12.45 11.23 -9.52
C PHE A 173 11.72 12.57 -9.44
N SER A 174 11.76 13.33 -10.53
CA SER A 174 10.96 14.54 -10.65
C SER A 174 9.49 14.18 -10.85
N SER A 175 8.57 14.74 -10.06
CA SER A 175 7.13 14.52 -10.25
C SER A 175 6.58 15.17 -11.53
N LYS A 176 7.33 16.10 -12.15
CA LYS A 176 6.89 16.81 -13.36
C LYS A 176 7.15 16.02 -14.64
N ASN A 177 8.35 15.44 -14.78
CA ASN A 177 8.77 14.74 -16.00
C ASN A 177 9.11 13.26 -15.78
N LEU A 178 9.04 12.81 -14.52
CA LEU A 178 9.23 11.42 -14.10
C LEU A 178 10.62 10.84 -14.43
N GLN A 179 11.59 11.74 -14.60
CA GLN A 179 13.00 11.38 -14.81
C GLN A 179 13.72 11.28 -13.47
N GLU A 180 14.68 10.38 -13.38
CA GLU A 180 15.58 10.30 -12.23
C GLU A 180 16.36 11.60 -12.08
N SER A 181 16.25 12.22 -10.90
CA SER A 181 16.90 13.49 -10.60
C SER A 181 18.25 13.29 -9.96
N TRP A 182 18.34 12.38 -8.99
CA TRP A 182 19.58 12.00 -8.31
C TRP A 182 19.43 10.64 -7.62
N GLN A 183 20.56 10.02 -7.32
CA GLN A 183 20.66 8.78 -6.57
C GLN A 183 21.80 8.92 -5.55
N ILE A 184 21.62 8.34 -4.37
CA ILE A 184 22.65 8.23 -3.34
C ILE A 184 22.79 6.75 -2.98
N ASP A 185 24.02 6.24 -3.05
CA ASP A 185 24.33 4.91 -2.58
C ASP A 185 24.64 4.90 -1.07
N SER A 186 24.11 3.93 -0.37
CA SER A 186 24.41 3.76 1.06
C SER A 186 25.86 3.27 1.21
N TYR A 187 26.73 4.10 1.78
CA TYR A 187 28.17 3.82 1.91
C TYR A 187 28.52 2.76 2.96
N LEU A 188 27.55 2.17 3.68
CA LEU A 188 27.87 1.38 4.86
C LEU A 188 27.21 -0.01 4.94
N ASN A 189 26.69 -0.57 3.85
CA ASN A 189 25.97 -1.86 3.88
C ASN A 189 24.96 -1.96 5.05
N ARG A 190 24.34 -0.84 5.43
CA ARG A 190 23.31 -0.78 6.45
C ARG A 190 21.98 -0.57 5.77
N ASN A 191 21.00 -1.42 6.09
CA ASN A 191 19.63 -1.20 5.67
C ASN A 191 19.13 0.11 6.28
N LEU A 192 18.63 1.02 5.44
CA LEU A 192 17.99 2.23 5.90
C LEU A 192 16.58 1.87 6.39
N SER A 193 16.25 2.25 7.61
CA SER A 193 14.88 2.19 8.12
C SER A 193 14.01 3.25 7.40
N ASN A 194 12.70 3.12 7.51
CA ASN A 194 11.76 4.12 7.00
C ASN A 194 12.17 5.51 7.47
N SER A 195 12.28 6.44 6.54
CA SER A 195 12.44 7.86 6.89
C SER A 195 11.13 8.34 7.53
N ILE A 196 11.25 8.94 8.67
CA ILE A 196 10.17 9.54 9.45
C ILE A 196 9.64 10.80 8.75
#